data_9832c7039570c123ad265a66a4f382cd
#
_entry.id   9832c7039570c123ad265a66a4f382cd
#
_cell.length_a   1.000
_cell.length_b   1.000
_cell.length_c   1.000
_cell.angle_alpha   90.00
_cell.angle_beta   90.00
_cell.angle_gamma   90.00
#
_symmetry.space_group_name_H-M   'P 1'
#
loop_
_entity.id
_entity.type
_entity.pdbx_description
1 polymer ?
#
loop_
_entity_poly.entity_id
_entity_poly.type
_entity_poly.pdbx_seq_one_letter_code
_entity_poly.pdbx_strand_id
1 'polypeptide(L)'
;PNKLVSAYKDNVAFNEGSVVEQFAPECGDRPDFYTTKNIQTVISLKAETHNFPTTVEPFNGAATGSGGEIRDRLGGGKASLPLAGTAVYMTSYPRTEGAREWEKVLDPRPWLYQTPEQILIKASNGASDFGNKFGQPLICGSVLTFEHEENQKQFAYDKVIMLAGGVGYANKRDALKGDPKPGEK
;
A
#
# COMPACT_ATOMS: atom_id res chain seq x y z
N PRO A 1 -0.15 27.54 -0.80
CA PRO A 1 -1.31 27.20 0.03
C PRO A 1 -1.27 25.74 0.42
N ASN A 2 -1.51 25.43 1.71
CA ASN A 2 -1.57 24.08 2.20
C ASN A 2 -2.86 23.42 1.70
N LYS A 3 -2.73 22.30 0.96
CA LYS A 3 -3.87 21.52 0.46
C LYS A 3 -4.23 20.33 1.36
N LEU A 4 -3.65 20.23 2.53
CA LEU A 4 -3.92 19.16 3.49
C LEU A 4 -5.33 19.34 4.07
N VAL A 5 -6.16 18.30 3.94
CA VAL A 5 -7.50 18.24 4.54
C VAL A 5 -7.45 17.52 5.89
N SER A 6 -6.76 16.38 5.93
CA SER A 6 -6.59 15.59 7.16
C SER A 6 -5.32 14.76 7.12
N ALA A 7 -4.57 14.75 8.22
CA ALA A 7 -3.48 13.82 8.47
C ALA A 7 -3.34 13.57 9.98
N TYR A 8 -2.84 12.41 10.36
CA TYR A 8 -2.61 11.99 11.76
C TYR A 8 -3.86 11.95 12.65
N LYS A 9 -5.04 12.05 12.06
CA LYS A 9 -6.34 11.96 12.77
C LYS A 9 -7.09 10.67 12.42
N ASP A 10 -6.69 10.02 11.37
CA ASP A 10 -7.23 8.77 10.86
C ASP A 10 -6.09 7.94 10.31
N ASN A 11 -6.33 6.69 9.93
CA ASN A 11 -5.34 5.80 9.32
C ASN A 11 -4.95 6.19 7.90
N VAL A 12 -5.54 7.23 7.36
CA VAL A 12 -5.35 7.74 6.01
C VAL A 12 -5.14 9.25 6.03
N ALA A 13 -4.33 9.75 5.11
CA ALA A 13 -4.22 11.19 4.86
C ALA A 13 -5.09 11.60 3.67
N PHE A 14 -5.70 12.79 3.76
CA PHE A 14 -6.47 13.39 2.69
C PHE A 14 -5.88 14.73 2.28
N ASN A 15 -5.59 14.87 1.01
CA ASN A 15 -5.25 16.14 0.37
C ASN A 15 -6.41 16.61 -0.51
N GLU A 16 -6.53 17.91 -0.69
CA GLU A 16 -7.52 18.49 -1.59
C GLU A 16 -7.22 18.06 -3.04
N GLY A 17 -8.23 17.49 -3.67
CA GLY A 17 -8.22 17.09 -5.07
C GLY A 17 -8.81 18.16 -5.99
N SER A 18 -9.02 17.80 -7.25
CA SER A 18 -9.68 18.66 -8.23
C SER A 18 -11.21 18.59 -8.08
N VAL A 19 -11.89 19.59 -8.63
CA VAL A 19 -13.31 19.47 -8.94
C VAL A 19 -13.42 18.55 -10.14
N VAL A 20 -14.26 17.53 -10.02
CA VAL A 20 -14.52 16.57 -11.09
C VAL A 20 -16.02 16.42 -11.35
N GLU A 21 -16.36 16.13 -12.59
CA GLU A 21 -17.72 15.76 -12.97
C GLU A 21 -17.93 14.28 -12.65
N GLN A 22 -18.99 13.97 -11.93
CA GLN A 22 -19.33 12.60 -11.56
C GLN A 22 -20.79 12.30 -11.86
N PHE A 23 -21.02 11.16 -12.51
CA PHE A 23 -22.34 10.56 -12.68
C PHE A 23 -22.68 9.75 -11.42
N ALA A 24 -23.63 10.22 -10.66
CA ALA A 24 -23.99 9.65 -9.37
C ALA A 24 -25.47 9.89 -9.05
N PRO A 25 -26.07 9.14 -8.10
CA PRO A 25 -27.42 9.43 -7.64
C PRO A 25 -27.49 10.83 -7.02
N GLU A 26 -28.60 11.49 -7.18
CA GLU A 26 -28.81 12.84 -6.66
C GLU A 26 -28.79 12.86 -5.13
N CYS A 27 -29.45 11.87 -4.50
CA CYS A 27 -29.34 11.60 -3.05
C CYS A 27 -28.45 10.37 -2.83
N GLY A 28 -27.59 10.41 -1.81
CA GLY A 28 -26.71 9.29 -1.46
C GLY A 28 -27.28 8.31 -0.44
N ASP A 29 -28.38 8.65 0.23
CA ASP A 29 -28.97 7.94 1.35
C ASP A 29 -30.27 7.17 1.01
N ARG A 30 -30.75 7.33 -0.22
CA ARG A 30 -31.96 6.68 -0.72
C ARG A 30 -31.85 6.44 -2.24
N PRO A 31 -32.66 5.52 -2.80
CA PRO A 31 -32.77 5.35 -4.25
C PRO A 31 -33.18 6.67 -4.92
N ASP A 32 -32.46 7.05 -5.97
CA ASP A 32 -32.73 8.30 -6.69
C ASP A 32 -32.21 8.21 -8.13
N PHE A 33 -32.60 9.18 -8.95
CA PHE A 33 -32.12 9.31 -10.31
C PHE A 33 -30.64 9.65 -10.33
N TYR A 34 -29.92 9.07 -11.30
CA TYR A 34 -28.53 9.42 -11.57
C TYR A 34 -28.46 10.69 -12.40
N THR A 35 -27.60 11.57 -12.02
CA THR A 35 -27.34 12.83 -12.69
C THR A 35 -25.86 13.16 -12.68
N THR A 36 -25.41 13.97 -13.60
CA THR A 36 -24.06 14.50 -13.64
C THR A 36 -23.97 15.73 -12.75
N LYS A 37 -22.99 15.74 -11.84
CA LYS A 37 -22.72 16.87 -10.96
C LYS A 37 -21.24 17.05 -10.69
N ASN A 38 -20.85 18.29 -10.48
CA ASN A 38 -19.49 18.61 -10.05
C ASN A 38 -19.33 18.37 -8.56
N ILE A 39 -18.29 17.63 -8.21
CA ILE A 39 -17.92 17.39 -6.82
C ILE A 39 -16.50 17.88 -6.55
N GLN A 40 -16.29 18.47 -5.38
CA GLN A 40 -14.95 18.72 -4.87
C GLN A 40 -14.40 17.42 -4.29
N THR A 41 -13.29 16.95 -4.82
CA THR A 41 -12.67 15.69 -4.36
C THR A 41 -11.57 15.93 -3.36
N VAL A 42 -11.20 14.83 -2.70
CA VAL A 42 -9.95 14.67 -1.95
C VAL A 42 -9.20 13.46 -2.46
N ILE A 43 -7.89 13.52 -2.38
CA ILE A 43 -6.99 12.39 -2.67
C ILE A 43 -6.67 11.70 -1.35
N SER A 44 -6.98 10.42 -1.26
CA SER A 44 -6.59 9.59 -0.11
C SER A 44 -5.23 8.97 -0.34
N LEU A 45 -4.38 8.99 0.69
CA LEU A 45 -3.01 8.50 0.66
C LEU A 45 -2.76 7.62 1.89
N LYS A 46 -2.20 6.45 1.66
CA LYS A 46 -1.76 5.54 2.72
C LYS A 46 -0.46 4.85 2.34
N ALA A 47 0.42 4.71 3.31
CA ALA A 47 1.55 3.81 3.25
C ALA A 47 1.52 2.88 4.47
N GLU A 48 1.87 1.62 4.26
CA GLU A 48 1.85 0.56 5.26
C GLU A 48 3.12 -0.28 5.16
N THR A 49 3.57 -0.85 6.28
CA THR A 49 4.69 -1.79 6.31
C THR A 49 4.23 -3.17 6.72
N HIS A 50 4.74 -4.20 6.05
CA HIS A 50 4.43 -5.59 6.41
C HIS A 50 5.66 -6.49 6.24
N ASN A 51 6.62 -6.36 7.15
CA ASN A 51 7.99 -6.83 6.98
C ASN A 51 8.18 -8.31 7.30
N PHE A 52 8.11 -8.69 8.60
CA PHE A 52 8.41 -10.05 9.02
C PHE A 52 7.46 -11.09 8.42
N PRO A 53 6.15 -10.88 8.36
CA PRO A 53 5.26 -11.83 7.70
C PRO A 53 5.58 -12.04 6.23
N THR A 54 6.01 -10.98 5.51
CA THR A 54 6.45 -11.08 4.11
C THR A 54 7.76 -11.87 3.98
N THR A 55 8.61 -11.88 5.01
CA THR A 55 9.82 -12.72 5.02
C THR A 55 9.47 -14.20 5.16
N VAL A 56 8.53 -14.53 6.05
CA VAL A 56 8.18 -15.92 6.40
C VAL A 56 7.22 -16.54 5.40
N GLU A 57 6.19 -15.82 5.03
CA GLU A 57 5.14 -16.25 4.09
C GLU A 57 4.90 -15.14 3.05
N PRO A 58 5.77 -15.02 2.06
CA PRO A 58 5.83 -13.85 1.19
C PRO A 58 4.53 -13.51 0.46
N PHE A 59 3.82 -14.52 -0.07
CA PHE A 59 2.57 -14.29 -0.79
C PHE A 59 1.50 -13.70 0.14
N ASN A 60 1.19 -14.39 1.23
CA ASN A 60 0.16 -13.97 2.16
C ASN A 60 0.58 -12.72 2.96
N GLY A 61 1.87 -12.62 3.29
CA GLY A 61 2.43 -11.45 3.97
C GLY A 61 2.28 -10.18 3.14
N ALA A 62 2.67 -10.20 1.88
CA ALA A 62 2.55 -9.05 0.99
C ALA A 62 1.08 -8.77 0.61
N ALA A 63 0.26 -9.81 0.44
CA ALA A 63 -1.18 -9.64 0.26
C ALA A 63 -1.82 -8.89 1.45
N THR A 64 -1.44 -9.26 2.66
CA THR A 64 -1.90 -8.58 3.89
C THR A 64 -1.39 -7.14 3.96
N GLY A 65 -0.16 -6.87 3.55
CA GLY A 65 0.40 -5.52 3.48
C GLY A 65 -0.38 -4.61 2.54
N SER A 66 -0.61 -5.05 1.30
CA SER A 66 -1.46 -4.33 0.34
C SER A 66 -2.90 -4.22 0.86
N GLY A 67 -3.42 -5.29 1.46
CA GLY A 67 -4.75 -5.28 2.08
C GLY A 67 -4.87 -4.26 3.21
N GLY A 68 -3.82 -4.06 4.00
CA GLY A 68 -3.79 -3.09 5.09
C GLY A 68 -3.99 -1.66 4.59
N GLU A 69 -3.21 -1.25 3.59
CA GLU A 69 -3.32 0.09 3.03
C GLU A 69 -4.66 0.31 2.30
N ILE A 70 -5.20 -0.71 1.62
CA ILE A 70 -6.51 -0.65 0.98
C ILE A 70 -7.62 -0.50 2.02
N ARG A 71 -7.61 -1.33 3.07
CA ARG A 71 -8.62 -1.27 4.14
C ARG A 71 -8.63 0.08 4.84
N ASP A 72 -7.47 0.63 5.12
CA ASP A 72 -7.36 1.94 5.76
C ASP A 72 -7.94 3.06 4.89
N ARG A 73 -7.72 3.00 3.57
CA ARG A 73 -8.33 3.97 2.67
C ARG A 73 -9.82 3.77 2.50
N LEU A 74 -10.30 2.53 2.40
CA LEU A 74 -11.73 2.23 2.37
C LEU A 74 -12.44 2.72 3.63
N GLY A 75 -11.81 2.54 4.81
CA GLY A 75 -12.34 2.99 6.09
C GLY A 75 -11.99 4.43 6.46
N GLY A 76 -11.23 5.15 5.65
CA GLY A 76 -10.82 6.52 5.91
C GLY A 76 -11.97 7.51 5.75
N GLY A 77 -12.11 8.44 6.71
CA GLY A 77 -13.26 9.34 6.74
C GLY A 77 -14.58 8.56 6.83
N LYS A 78 -15.48 8.81 5.87
CA LYS A 78 -16.72 8.04 5.68
C LYS A 78 -16.60 7.00 4.57
N ALA A 79 -15.66 7.10 3.70
CA ALA A 79 -15.14 6.12 2.72
C ALA A 79 -14.26 6.82 1.69
N SER A 80 -13.33 6.09 1.09
CA SER A 80 -12.68 6.49 -0.16
C SER A 80 -12.51 5.30 -1.09
N LEU A 81 -12.42 5.58 -2.38
CA LEU A 81 -12.25 4.54 -3.41
C LEU A 81 -10.78 4.36 -3.75
N PRO A 82 -10.22 3.13 -3.65
CA PRO A 82 -8.87 2.84 -4.13
C PRO A 82 -8.77 3.06 -5.64
N LEU A 83 -7.65 3.62 -6.10
CA LEU A 83 -7.39 3.83 -7.53
C LEU A 83 -6.16 3.06 -7.99
N ALA A 84 -5.06 3.19 -7.26
CA ALA A 84 -3.80 2.59 -7.64
C ALA A 84 -2.93 2.32 -6.42
N GLY A 85 -2.14 1.26 -6.48
CA GLY A 85 -1.22 0.85 -5.43
C GLY A 85 0.22 0.79 -5.91
N THR A 86 1.13 0.75 -4.96
CA THR A 86 2.56 0.52 -5.14
C THR A 86 3.08 -0.44 -4.08
N ALA A 87 4.13 -1.18 -4.41
CA ALA A 87 4.84 -2.02 -3.46
C ALA A 87 6.35 -1.85 -3.62
N VAL A 88 7.04 -1.62 -2.52
CA VAL A 88 8.50 -1.52 -2.48
C VAL A 88 9.03 -2.64 -1.58
N TYR A 89 10.06 -3.32 -2.05
CA TYR A 89 10.71 -4.39 -1.31
C TYR A 89 12.18 -4.07 -1.09
N MET A 90 12.66 -4.34 0.12
CA MET A 90 14.08 -4.26 0.44
C MET A 90 14.53 -5.64 0.90
N THR A 91 15.51 -6.21 0.19
CA THR A 91 16.00 -7.58 0.43
C THR A 91 17.52 -7.65 0.37
N SER A 92 18.09 -8.73 0.86
CA SER A 92 19.45 -9.13 0.48
C SER A 92 19.52 -9.39 -1.03
N TYR A 93 20.73 -9.50 -1.56
CA TYR A 93 20.92 -9.68 -3.00
C TYR A 93 20.24 -10.96 -3.52
N PRO A 94 19.45 -10.88 -4.60
CA PRO A 94 18.68 -12.01 -5.10
C PRO A 94 19.53 -13.10 -5.77
N ARG A 95 20.72 -12.77 -6.29
CA ARG A 95 21.66 -13.69 -6.92
C ARG A 95 21.04 -14.52 -8.05
N THR A 96 20.22 -13.87 -8.85
CA THR A 96 19.64 -14.48 -10.06
C THR A 96 20.74 -14.77 -11.08
N GLU A 97 20.58 -15.82 -11.86
CA GLU A 97 21.47 -16.17 -12.99
C GLU A 97 22.96 -16.28 -12.63
N GLY A 98 23.27 -16.82 -11.42
CA GLY A 98 24.64 -17.13 -11.03
C GLY A 98 25.39 -16.03 -10.29
N ALA A 99 24.69 -15.03 -9.79
CA ALA A 99 25.18 -13.88 -9.04
C ALA A 99 26.13 -12.96 -9.84
N ARG A 100 25.87 -11.68 -9.80
CA ARG A 100 26.74 -10.65 -10.37
C ARG A 100 27.94 -10.42 -9.44
N GLU A 101 29.03 -9.84 -9.97
CA GLU A 101 30.24 -9.61 -9.16
C GLU A 101 29.99 -8.80 -7.87
N TRP A 102 29.12 -7.83 -7.95
CA TRP A 102 28.76 -6.99 -6.77
C TRP A 102 27.78 -7.69 -5.79
N GLU A 103 27.19 -8.83 -6.17
CA GLU A 103 26.35 -9.65 -5.30
C GLU A 103 27.16 -10.68 -4.48
N LYS A 104 28.50 -10.72 -4.65
CA LYS A 104 29.40 -11.66 -3.97
C LYS A 104 30.01 -11.10 -2.69
N VAL A 105 29.43 -10.07 -2.09
CA VAL A 105 29.91 -9.43 -0.87
C VAL A 105 29.80 -10.37 0.34
N LEU A 106 28.66 -11.03 0.45
CA LEU A 106 28.38 -11.97 1.53
C LEU A 106 27.97 -13.34 0.95
N ASP A 107 28.18 -14.39 1.73
CA ASP A 107 27.60 -15.69 1.40
C ASP A 107 26.08 -15.67 1.56
N PRO A 108 25.34 -16.46 0.75
CA PRO A 108 23.92 -16.63 0.92
C PRO A 108 23.56 -17.03 2.35
N ARG A 109 22.49 -16.46 2.89
CA ARG A 109 22.04 -16.75 4.27
C ARG A 109 21.24 -18.04 4.34
N PRO A 110 21.80 -19.17 4.80
CA PRO A 110 21.11 -20.46 4.79
C PRO A 110 19.96 -20.56 5.79
N TRP A 111 19.90 -19.63 6.76
CA TRP A 111 18.85 -19.57 7.78
C TRP A 111 17.58 -18.79 7.36
N LEU A 112 17.61 -18.14 6.19
CA LEU A 112 16.41 -17.53 5.63
C LEU A 112 15.41 -18.61 5.21
N TYR A 113 14.15 -18.36 5.44
CA TYR A 113 13.06 -19.29 5.09
C TYR A 113 12.97 -19.56 3.60
N GLN A 114 13.31 -18.58 2.78
CA GLN A 114 13.33 -18.63 1.32
C GLN A 114 14.43 -17.71 0.79
N THR A 115 14.83 -17.91 -0.47
CA THR A 115 15.80 -16.99 -1.09
C THR A 115 15.17 -15.62 -1.34
N PRO A 116 15.96 -14.54 -1.38
CA PRO A 116 15.45 -13.20 -1.73
C PRO A 116 14.68 -13.18 -3.04
N GLU A 117 15.13 -13.90 -4.07
CA GLU A 117 14.42 -14.05 -5.34
C GLU A 117 13.04 -14.68 -5.18
N GLN A 118 12.95 -15.79 -4.45
CA GLN A 118 11.67 -16.47 -4.18
C GLN A 118 10.71 -15.57 -3.41
N ILE A 119 11.23 -14.83 -2.43
CA ILE A 119 10.45 -13.86 -1.65
C ILE A 119 9.89 -12.77 -2.56
N LEU A 120 10.72 -12.17 -3.41
CA LEU A 120 10.32 -11.09 -4.32
C LEU A 120 9.21 -11.53 -5.27
N ILE A 121 9.35 -12.71 -5.90
CA ILE A 121 8.34 -13.25 -6.82
C ILE A 121 7.02 -13.50 -6.09
N LYS A 122 7.05 -14.22 -4.98
CA LYS A 122 5.84 -14.56 -4.22
C LYS A 122 5.17 -13.32 -3.60
N ALA A 123 5.96 -12.41 -3.04
CA ALA A 123 5.44 -11.19 -2.45
C ALA A 123 4.77 -10.29 -3.49
N SER A 124 5.41 -10.11 -4.65
CA SER A 124 4.82 -9.34 -5.75
C SER A 124 3.49 -9.93 -6.23
N ASN A 125 3.44 -11.26 -6.38
CA ASN A 125 2.21 -11.95 -6.74
C ASN A 125 1.12 -11.78 -5.67
N GLY A 126 1.45 -11.90 -4.39
CA GLY A 126 0.49 -11.72 -3.29
C GLY A 126 -0.07 -10.32 -3.19
N ALA A 127 0.79 -9.31 -3.30
CA ALA A 127 0.37 -7.91 -3.29
C ALA A 127 -0.56 -7.57 -4.47
N SER A 128 -0.23 -8.06 -5.67
CA SER A 128 -1.05 -7.89 -6.88
C SER A 128 -2.38 -8.63 -6.77
N ASP A 129 -2.39 -9.85 -6.26
CA ASP A 129 -3.61 -10.65 -6.07
C ASP A 129 -4.61 -9.94 -5.18
N PHE A 130 -4.15 -9.37 -4.06
CA PHE A 130 -5.04 -8.63 -3.17
C PHE A 130 -5.58 -7.35 -3.82
N GLY A 131 -4.72 -6.57 -4.45
CA GLY A 131 -5.11 -5.34 -5.14
C GLY A 131 -6.14 -5.59 -6.24
N ASN A 132 -5.94 -6.63 -7.03
CA ASN A 132 -6.85 -7.01 -8.13
C ASN A 132 -8.26 -7.33 -7.63
N LYS A 133 -8.40 -7.93 -6.45
CA LYS A 133 -9.71 -8.23 -5.84
C LYS A 133 -10.50 -6.98 -5.45
N PHE A 134 -9.82 -5.87 -5.25
CA PHE A 134 -10.42 -4.57 -4.91
C PHE A 134 -10.41 -3.56 -6.07
N GLY A 135 -10.02 -4.00 -7.26
CA GLY A 135 -9.91 -3.11 -8.41
C GLY A 135 -8.77 -2.07 -8.29
N GLN A 136 -7.78 -2.34 -7.44
CA GLN A 136 -6.60 -1.51 -7.29
C GLN A 136 -5.39 -2.18 -7.93
N PRO A 137 -5.02 -1.81 -9.17
CA PRO A 137 -3.80 -2.34 -9.77
C PRO A 137 -2.55 -1.81 -9.04
N LEU A 138 -1.52 -2.64 -8.91
CA LEU A 138 -0.18 -2.17 -8.59
C LEU A 138 0.42 -1.55 -9.86
N ILE A 139 0.58 -0.24 -9.87
CA ILE A 139 1.02 0.51 -11.05
C ILE A 139 2.53 0.73 -11.09
N CYS A 140 3.20 0.64 -9.95
CA CYS A 140 4.64 0.77 -9.84
C CYS A 140 5.14 0.09 -8.57
N GLY A 141 6.45 -0.08 -8.51
CA GLY A 141 7.15 -0.59 -7.35
C GLY A 141 8.64 -0.41 -7.50
N SER A 142 9.38 -0.80 -6.47
CA SER A 142 10.84 -0.79 -6.49
C SER A 142 11.38 -1.97 -5.71
N VAL A 143 12.55 -2.43 -6.12
CA VAL A 143 13.36 -3.37 -5.37
C VAL A 143 14.66 -2.68 -5.00
N LEU A 144 14.96 -2.65 -3.71
CA LEU A 144 16.18 -2.13 -3.14
C LEU A 144 16.93 -3.29 -2.50
N THR A 145 18.22 -3.41 -2.78
CA THR A 145 19.03 -4.49 -2.25
C THR A 145 20.23 -3.94 -1.53
N PHE A 146 20.63 -4.59 -0.45
CA PHE A 146 21.79 -4.16 0.32
C PHE A 146 22.43 -5.33 1.06
N GLU A 147 23.73 -5.46 0.91
CA GLU A 147 24.62 -6.27 1.73
C GLU A 147 25.93 -5.52 1.91
N HIS A 148 26.47 -5.58 3.11
CA HIS A 148 27.72 -4.92 3.45
C HIS A 148 28.43 -5.66 4.57
N GLU A 149 29.77 -5.69 4.52
CA GLU A 149 30.61 -6.17 5.62
C GLU A 149 31.52 -5.06 6.08
N GLU A 150 31.49 -4.80 7.37
CA GLU A 150 32.36 -3.81 8.05
C GLU A 150 32.77 -4.33 9.42
N ASN A 151 34.07 -4.27 9.72
CA ASN A 151 34.62 -4.71 11.02
C ASN A 151 34.17 -6.12 11.40
N GLN A 152 34.17 -7.07 10.48
CA GLN A 152 33.74 -8.47 10.67
C GLN A 152 32.24 -8.60 11.04
N LYS A 153 31.45 -7.56 10.83
CA LYS A 153 30.00 -7.57 10.98
C LYS A 153 29.33 -7.51 9.62
N GLN A 154 28.31 -8.32 9.46
CA GLN A 154 27.54 -8.41 8.23
C GLN A 154 26.22 -7.66 8.40
N PHE A 155 25.90 -6.83 7.44
CA PHE A 155 24.68 -6.03 7.39
C PHE A 155 23.93 -6.36 6.10
N ALA A 156 22.64 -6.64 6.22
CA ALA A 156 21.79 -6.93 5.05
C ALA A 156 20.31 -6.77 5.40
N TYR A 157 19.46 -6.70 4.40
CA TYR A 157 18.02 -6.82 4.59
C TYR A 157 17.61 -8.30 4.67
N ASP A 158 18.07 -8.99 5.71
CA ASP A 158 17.73 -10.39 5.95
C ASP A 158 16.26 -10.56 6.35
N LYS A 159 15.73 -9.63 7.14
CA LYS A 159 14.29 -9.43 7.28
C LYS A 159 13.84 -8.47 6.19
N VAL A 160 13.04 -8.97 5.26
CA VAL A 160 12.50 -8.17 4.16
C VAL A 160 11.73 -6.99 4.70
N ILE A 161 11.93 -5.83 4.11
CA ILE A 161 11.07 -4.68 4.32
C ILE A 161 10.11 -4.62 3.13
N MET A 162 8.83 -4.62 3.43
CA MET A 162 7.77 -4.42 2.45
C MET A 162 7.02 -3.14 2.79
N LEU A 163 7.00 -2.21 1.86
CA LEU A 163 6.22 -0.98 1.94
C LEU A 163 5.11 -1.07 0.90
N ALA A 164 3.88 -1.17 1.37
CA ALA A 164 2.70 -1.06 0.53
C ALA A 164 2.17 0.36 0.59
N GLY A 165 1.77 0.91 -0.52
CA GLY A 165 1.19 2.23 -0.57
C GLY A 165 0.11 2.32 -1.62
N GLY A 166 -0.74 3.33 -1.50
CA GLY A 166 -1.79 3.53 -2.47
C GLY A 166 -2.39 4.91 -2.44
N VAL A 167 -3.03 5.22 -3.55
CA VAL A 167 -3.78 6.44 -3.78
C VAL A 167 -5.22 6.09 -4.11
N GLY A 168 -6.13 6.90 -3.59
CA GLY A 168 -7.54 6.81 -3.89
C GLY A 168 -8.18 8.19 -3.91
N TYR A 169 -9.49 8.25 -4.04
CA TYR A 169 -10.22 9.51 -3.97
C TYR A 169 -11.55 9.36 -3.23
N ALA A 170 -12.05 10.48 -2.74
CA ALA A 170 -13.37 10.59 -2.15
C ALA A 170 -13.98 11.96 -2.43
N ASN A 171 -15.28 12.10 -2.17
CA ASN A 171 -15.89 13.41 -2.06
C ASN A 171 -15.33 14.12 -0.81
N LYS A 172 -15.02 15.40 -0.91
CA LYS A 172 -14.46 16.19 0.20
C LYS A 172 -15.37 16.17 1.44
N ARG A 173 -16.67 16.09 1.29
CA ARG A 173 -17.65 15.99 2.41
C ARG A 173 -17.45 14.71 3.24
N ASP A 174 -16.86 13.66 2.63
CA ASP A 174 -16.68 12.33 3.22
C ASP A 174 -15.28 12.12 3.80
N ALA A 175 -14.40 13.14 3.74
CA ALA A 175 -13.01 13.04 4.18
C ALA A 175 -12.84 12.96 5.69
N LEU A 176 -13.81 13.36 6.47
CA LEU A 176 -13.77 13.34 7.94
C LEU A 176 -14.85 12.42 8.49
N LYS A 177 -14.50 11.66 9.53
CA LYS A 177 -15.45 10.88 10.30
C LYS A 177 -16.45 11.81 11.02
N GLY A 178 -17.68 11.33 11.17
CA GLY A 178 -18.67 11.99 12.04
C GLY A 178 -18.39 11.70 13.52
N ASP A 179 -18.96 12.51 14.38
CA ASP A 179 -18.96 12.25 15.83
C ASP A 179 -20.06 11.22 16.15
N PRO A 180 -19.73 10.06 16.73
CA PRO A 180 -20.72 9.05 17.08
C PRO A 180 -21.66 9.56 18.16
N LYS A 181 -22.95 9.25 18.06
CA LYS A 181 -23.98 9.63 19.04
C LYS A 181 -24.50 8.39 19.75
N PRO A 182 -24.91 8.51 21.04
CA PRO A 182 -25.53 7.41 21.75
C PRO A 182 -26.75 6.88 20.98
N GLY A 183 -26.80 5.56 20.75
CA GLY A 183 -27.88 4.90 20.02
C GLY A 183 -27.63 4.71 18.50
N GLU A 184 -26.60 5.26 17.93
CA GLU A 184 -26.13 4.91 16.57
C GLU A 184 -25.54 3.49 16.57
N LYS A 185 -25.78 2.75 15.47
CA LYS A 185 -25.28 1.37 15.26
C LYS A 185 -24.13 1.36 14.29
#